data_4ca68924e58eb9becf8d04296ffab39c
#
_entry.id   4ca68924e58eb9becf8d04296ffab39c
#
_cell.length_a   1.000
_cell.length_b   1.000
_cell.length_c   1.000
_cell.angle_alpha   90.00
_cell.angle_beta   90.00
_cell.angle_gamma   90.00
#
_symmetry.space_group_name_H-M   'P 1'
#
loop_
_entity.id
_entity.type
_entity.pdbx_description
1 polymer ?
#
loop_
_entity_poly.entity_id
_entity_poly.type
_entity_poly.pdbx_seq_one_letter_code
_entity_poly.pdbx_strand_id
1 'polypeptide(L)'
;MSVINEISEALQRGKKKDVTRLVQQAIDEGVDAVTILKEGLLDGMNIIGEKFKNDEVFVPEVLVAARAMNAGTALLKPLLSGEAAEPLGKACIGTVKGDMHDIGKNLVRMMIEGKGIEIIDLGVDVEPQDFVKWSLRRKTGAEMALTGCT
;
A
#
# COMPACT_ATOMS: atom_id res chain seq x y z
N MET A 1 16.72 7.25 19.50
CA MET A 1 16.13 7.25 18.14
C MET A 1 14.73 7.82 18.27
N SER A 2 14.25 8.55 17.26
CA SER A 2 12.86 9.01 17.29
C SER A 2 11.92 7.82 17.04
N VAL A 3 10.72 7.85 17.60
CA VAL A 3 9.70 6.82 17.38
C VAL A 3 9.40 6.61 15.88
N ILE A 4 9.54 7.65 15.07
CA ILE A 4 9.40 7.61 13.61
C ILE A 4 10.45 6.69 12.97
N ASN A 5 11.71 6.81 13.37
CA ASN A 5 12.77 5.93 12.87
C ASN A 5 12.54 4.46 13.27
N GLU A 6 12.07 4.24 14.49
CA GLU A 6 11.74 2.89 14.97
C GLU A 6 10.57 2.26 14.18
N ILE A 7 9.57 3.07 13.80
CA ILE A 7 8.48 2.64 12.91
C ILE A 7 9.04 2.20 11.55
N SER A 8 9.89 3.02 10.94
CA SER A 8 10.50 2.71 9.64
C SER A 8 11.34 1.43 9.70
N GLU A 9 12.17 1.25 10.74
CA GLU A 9 12.95 0.02 10.90
C GLU A 9 12.09 -1.22 11.15
N ALA A 10 11.08 -1.12 12.00
CA ALA A 10 10.16 -2.23 12.28
C ALA A 10 9.39 -2.64 11.02
N LEU A 11 9.00 -1.67 10.19
CA LEU A 11 8.34 -1.89 8.91
C LEU A 11 9.28 -2.62 7.93
N GLN A 12 10.52 -2.17 7.79
CA GLN A 12 11.52 -2.82 6.93
C GLN A 12 11.77 -4.27 7.32
N ARG A 13 11.66 -4.60 8.60
CA ARG A 13 11.76 -5.97 9.12
C ARG A 13 10.44 -6.76 9.01
N GLY A 14 9.38 -6.17 8.48
CA GLY A 14 8.07 -6.79 8.34
C GLY A 14 7.36 -7.10 9.66
N LYS A 15 7.76 -6.45 10.76
CA LYS A 15 7.25 -6.71 12.10
C LYS A 15 5.92 -5.98 12.36
N LYS A 16 4.84 -6.51 11.81
CA LYS A 16 3.49 -5.92 11.89
C LYS A 16 3.10 -5.50 13.32
N LYS A 17 3.35 -6.36 14.33
CA LYS A 17 2.98 -6.07 15.74
C LYS A 17 3.75 -4.88 16.28
N ASP A 18 5.05 -4.80 15.98
CA ASP A 18 5.89 -3.69 16.43
C ASP A 18 5.49 -2.39 15.75
N VAL A 19 5.24 -2.42 14.43
CA VAL A 19 4.74 -1.25 13.69
C VAL A 19 3.44 -0.75 14.29
N THR A 20 2.47 -1.63 14.54
CA THR A 20 1.18 -1.25 15.14
C THR A 20 1.37 -0.60 16.51
N ARG A 21 2.20 -1.20 17.38
CA ARG A 21 2.51 -0.68 18.70
C ARG A 21 3.20 0.68 18.65
N LEU A 22 4.22 0.83 17.79
CA LEU A 22 4.99 2.07 17.67
C LEU A 22 4.17 3.20 17.04
N VAL A 23 3.32 2.89 16.06
CA VAL A 23 2.36 3.87 15.49
C VAL A 23 1.40 4.35 16.57
N GLN A 24 0.83 3.44 17.39
CA GLN A 24 -0.03 3.83 18.48
C GLN A 24 0.71 4.69 19.51
N GLN A 25 1.93 4.31 19.87
CA GLN A 25 2.78 5.10 20.77
C GLN A 25 3.03 6.51 20.20
N ALA A 26 3.35 6.64 18.93
CA ALA A 26 3.57 7.95 18.28
C ALA A 26 2.30 8.81 18.31
N ILE A 27 1.11 8.21 18.12
CA ILE A 27 -0.18 8.89 18.26
C ILE A 27 -0.36 9.40 19.70
N ASP A 28 -0.09 8.55 20.69
CA ASP A 28 -0.26 8.87 22.12
C ASP A 28 0.74 9.96 22.57
N GLU A 29 1.91 10.01 21.97
CA GLU A 29 2.92 11.07 22.17
C GLU A 29 2.57 12.39 21.44
N GLY A 30 1.47 12.43 20.69
CA GLY A 30 1.00 13.60 19.97
C GLY A 30 1.75 13.91 18.67
N VAL A 31 2.45 12.93 18.09
CA VAL A 31 3.08 13.09 16.78
C VAL A 31 1.99 13.19 15.71
N ASP A 32 2.16 14.15 14.80
CA ASP A 32 1.21 14.37 13.72
C ASP A 32 1.04 13.12 12.83
N ALA A 33 -0.22 12.76 12.56
CA ALA A 33 -0.56 11.55 11.81
C ALA A 33 0.02 11.55 10.38
N VAL A 34 0.12 12.73 9.74
CA VAL A 34 0.72 12.89 8.40
C VAL A 34 2.22 12.61 8.46
N THR A 35 2.89 13.07 9.50
CA THR A 35 4.32 12.83 9.74
C THR A 35 4.58 11.34 9.97
N ILE A 36 3.77 10.68 10.79
CA ILE A 36 3.88 9.22 11.00
C ILE A 36 3.71 8.46 9.69
N LEU A 37 2.71 8.85 8.88
CA LEU A 37 2.47 8.22 7.59
C LEU A 37 3.64 8.42 6.62
N LYS A 38 4.09 9.66 6.43
CA LYS A 38 5.12 9.99 5.44
C LYS A 38 6.50 9.52 5.86
N GLU A 39 6.97 9.95 7.01
CA GLU A 39 8.36 9.73 7.45
C GLU A 39 8.57 8.37 8.15
N GLY A 40 7.52 7.81 8.74
CA GLY A 40 7.59 6.48 9.37
C GLY A 40 7.27 5.35 8.40
N LEU A 41 6.09 5.38 7.81
CA LEU A 41 5.57 4.25 7.01
C LEU A 41 5.99 4.33 5.53
N LEU A 42 5.74 5.44 4.84
CA LEU A 42 6.05 5.55 3.41
C LEU A 42 7.56 5.54 3.15
N ASP A 43 8.35 6.24 3.94
CA ASP A 43 9.81 6.22 3.79
C ASP A 43 10.39 4.83 4.09
N GLY A 44 9.89 4.14 5.11
CA GLY A 44 10.25 2.75 5.38
C GLY A 44 9.94 1.83 4.19
N MET A 45 8.78 2.01 3.55
CA MET A 45 8.40 1.25 2.37
C MET A 45 9.21 1.62 1.13
N ASN A 46 9.62 2.89 0.98
CA ASN A 46 10.51 3.33 -0.08
C ASN A 46 11.89 2.65 0.04
N ILE A 47 12.44 2.54 1.25
CA ILE A 47 13.71 1.84 1.50
C ILE A 47 13.60 0.37 1.10
N ILE A 48 12.51 -0.31 1.45
CA ILE A 48 12.26 -1.69 1.01
C ILE A 48 12.16 -1.79 -0.51
N GLY A 49 11.51 -0.82 -1.16
CA GLY A 49 11.42 -0.75 -2.62
C GLY A 49 12.79 -0.63 -3.30
N GLU A 50 13.67 0.22 -2.77
CA GLU A 50 15.05 0.35 -3.28
C GLU A 50 15.87 -0.94 -3.05
N LYS A 51 15.76 -1.56 -1.87
CA LYS A 51 16.40 -2.85 -1.58
C LYS A 51 15.90 -3.95 -2.53
N PHE A 52 14.61 -3.98 -2.82
CA PHE A 52 14.03 -4.93 -3.77
C PHE A 52 14.57 -4.71 -5.19
N LYS A 53 14.66 -3.45 -5.63
CA LYS A 53 15.23 -3.10 -6.93
C LYS A 53 16.71 -3.52 -7.06
N ASN A 54 17.45 -3.53 -5.96
CA ASN A 54 18.87 -3.90 -5.90
C ASN A 54 19.10 -5.39 -5.59
N ASP A 55 18.03 -6.21 -5.60
CA ASP A 55 18.08 -7.64 -5.28
C ASP A 55 18.58 -7.95 -3.84
N GLU A 56 18.47 -6.99 -2.93
CA GLU A 56 18.84 -7.16 -1.51
C GLU A 56 17.75 -7.80 -0.67
N VAL A 57 16.49 -7.71 -1.10
CA VAL A 57 15.31 -8.37 -0.53
C VAL A 57 14.46 -8.97 -1.62
N PHE A 58 13.67 -9.98 -1.28
CA PHE A 58 12.83 -10.71 -2.21
C PHE A 58 11.34 -10.46 -1.95
N VAL A 59 10.48 -10.96 -2.85
CA VAL A 59 9.02 -10.75 -2.78
C VAL A 59 8.42 -11.06 -1.40
N PRO A 60 8.77 -12.15 -0.68
CA PRO A 60 8.20 -12.42 0.65
C PRO A 60 8.45 -11.29 1.66
N GLU A 61 9.64 -10.69 1.65
CA GLU A 61 9.99 -9.60 2.57
C GLU A 61 9.22 -8.32 2.25
N VAL A 62 9.06 -8.01 0.96
CA VAL A 62 8.22 -6.88 0.52
C VAL A 62 6.76 -7.06 0.97
N LEU A 63 6.23 -8.29 0.88
CA LEU A 63 4.86 -8.60 1.29
C LEU A 63 4.63 -8.44 2.80
N VAL A 64 5.57 -8.88 3.63
CA VAL A 64 5.42 -8.71 5.09
C VAL A 64 5.56 -7.25 5.48
N ALA A 65 6.44 -6.48 4.81
CA ALA A 65 6.54 -5.03 4.99
C ALA A 65 5.23 -4.32 4.58
N ALA A 66 4.66 -4.66 3.42
CA ALA A 66 3.38 -4.11 2.96
C ALA A 66 2.22 -4.41 3.92
N ARG A 67 2.17 -5.61 4.49
CA ARG A 67 1.17 -5.97 5.52
C ARG A 67 1.35 -5.15 6.80
N ALA A 68 2.60 -4.92 7.20
CA ALA A 68 2.91 -4.08 8.36
C ALA A 68 2.50 -2.62 8.10
N MET A 69 2.79 -2.09 6.92
CA MET A 69 2.38 -0.75 6.49
C MET A 69 0.85 -0.60 6.53
N ASN A 70 0.11 -1.53 5.93
CA ASN A 70 -1.36 -1.46 5.90
C ASN A 70 -1.95 -1.47 7.32
N ALA A 71 -1.37 -2.23 8.24
CA ALA A 71 -1.80 -2.26 9.64
C ALA A 71 -1.53 -0.92 10.35
N GLY A 72 -0.37 -0.31 10.12
CA GLY A 72 -0.04 1.02 10.67
C GLY A 72 -0.94 2.11 10.09
N THR A 73 -1.14 2.12 8.76
CA THR A 73 -2.01 3.07 8.08
C THR A 73 -3.46 2.98 8.56
N ALA A 74 -3.96 1.78 8.86
CA ALA A 74 -5.32 1.59 9.37
C ALA A 74 -5.56 2.35 10.69
N LEU A 75 -4.55 2.47 11.56
CA LEU A 75 -4.63 3.25 12.79
C LEU A 75 -4.63 4.76 12.54
N LEU A 76 -3.96 5.21 11.49
CA LEU A 76 -3.87 6.62 11.13
C LEU A 76 -5.10 7.14 10.38
N LYS A 77 -5.82 6.27 9.65
CA LYS A 77 -6.98 6.67 8.83
C LYS A 77 -7.99 7.59 9.54
N PRO A 78 -8.45 7.29 10.76
CA PRO A 78 -9.41 8.16 11.45
C PRO A 78 -8.82 9.51 11.88
N LEU A 79 -7.49 9.64 11.92
CA LEU A 79 -6.77 10.86 12.33
C LEU A 79 -6.35 11.72 11.15
N LEU A 80 -6.33 11.15 9.95
CA LEU A 80 -6.03 11.87 8.72
C LEU A 80 -7.27 12.63 8.25
N SER A 81 -7.10 13.91 7.91
CA SER A 81 -8.15 14.77 7.39
C SER A 81 -7.68 15.56 6.17
N GLY A 82 -8.61 15.92 5.29
CA GLY A 82 -8.33 16.68 4.08
C GLY A 82 -7.46 15.93 3.08
N GLU A 83 -6.58 16.64 2.38
CA GLU A 83 -5.70 16.06 1.35
C GLU A 83 -4.76 14.96 1.87
N ALA A 84 -4.42 14.98 3.16
CA ALA A 84 -3.56 13.96 3.77
C ALA A 84 -4.26 12.60 3.92
N ALA A 85 -5.59 12.57 3.91
CA ALA A 85 -6.38 11.34 3.93
C ALA A 85 -6.58 10.74 2.53
N GLU A 86 -6.32 11.52 1.47
CA GLU A 86 -6.48 11.08 0.10
C GLU A 86 -5.30 10.16 -0.31
N PRO A 87 -5.57 9.05 -1.00
CA PRO A 87 -4.50 8.25 -1.58
C PRO A 87 -3.76 9.03 -2.66
N LEU A 88 -2.50 8.69 -2.92
CA LEU A 88 -1.71 9.28 -4.01
C LEU A 88 -2.38 9.12 -5.38
N GLY A 89 -3.24 8.14 -5.52
CA GLY A 89 -4.02 7.85 -6.71
C GLY A 89 -4.90 6.64 -6.47
N LYS A 90 -5.74 6.34 -7.45
CA LYS A 90 -6.60 5.16 -7.45
C LYS A 90 -6.34 4.35 -8.70
N ALA A 91 -6.28 3.04 -8.58
CA ALA A 91 -6.15 2.13 -9.70
C ALA A 91 -7.11 0.97 -9.56
N CYS A 92 -7.47 0.32 -10.65
CA CYS A 92 -8.14 -0.98 -10.60
C CYS A 92 -7.20 -2.08 -11.09
N ILE A 93 -7.40 -3.26 -10.56
CA ILE A 93 -6.68 -4.46 -10.97
C ILE A 93 -7.69 -5.60 -11.13
N GLY A 94 -7.45 -6.46 -12.09
CA GLY A 94 -8.27 -7.64 -12.31
C GLY A 94 -7.52 -8.65 -13.16
N THR A 95 -7.90 -9.92 -13.04
CA THR A 95 -7.45 -10.96 -13.94
C THR A 95 -8.38 -11.02 -15.15
N VAL A 96 -7.81 -11.00 -16.34
CA VAL A 96 -8.56 -10.93 -17.60
C VAL A 96 -9.50 -12.10 -17.80
N LYS A 97 -10.51 -11.92 -18.65
CA LYS A 97 -11.46 -12.95 -19.03
C LYS A 97 -10.76 -14.24 -19.47
N GLY A 98 -11.27 -15.35 -18.99
CA GLY A 98 -10.74 -16.69 -19.27
C GLY A 98 -9.63 -17.13 -18.35
N ASP A 99 -9.21 -16.26 -17.40
CA ASP A 99 -8.16 -16.56 -16.45
C ASP A 99 -8.69 -16.43 -15.01
N MET A 100 -8.40 -17.45 -14.18
CA MET A 100 -8.82 -17.54 -12.79
C MET A 100 -7.66 -17.37 -11.80
N HIS A 101 -6.45 -17.09 -12.29
CA HIS A 101 -5.30 -16.89 -11.41
C HIS A 101 -5.40 -15.56 -10.65
N ASP A 102 -5.20 -15.61 -9.34
CA ASP A 102 -5.31 -14.44 -8.47
C ASP A 102 -4.08 -14.19 -7.58
N ILE A 103 -3.23 -15.19 -7.41
CA ILE A 103 -2.06 -15.08 -6.52
C ILE A 103 -1.14 -13.96 -6.99
N GLY A 104 -0.71 -13.96 -8.26
CA GLY A 104 0.14 -12.92 -8.83
C GLY A 104 -0.52 -11.55 -8.80
N LYS A 105 -1.82 -11.48 -9.14
CA LYS A 105 -2.62 -10.25 -9.05
C LYS A 105 -2.62 -9.68 -7.64
N ASN A 106 -2.85 -10.50 -6.63
CA ASN A 106 -2.89 -10.07 -5.23
C ASN A 106 -1.51 -9.61 -4.73
N LEU A 107 -0.42 -10.22 -5.21
CA LEU A 107 0.95 -9.77 -4.92
C LEU A 107 1.19 -8.35 -5.46
N VAL A 108 0.88 -8.11 -6.72
CA VAL A 108 1.01 -6.79 -7.36
C VAL A 108 0.15 -5.76 -6.64
N ARG A 109 -1.12 -6.10 -6.31
CA ARG A 109 -2.00 -5.24 -5.54
C ARG A 109 -1.35 -4.79 -4.23
N MET A 110 -0.84 -5.73 -3.44
CA MET A 110 -0.23 -5.41 -2.13
C MET A 110 1.00 -4.52 -2.27
N MET A 111 1.81 -4.71 -3.30
CA MET A 111 3.00 -3.89 -3.56
C MET A 111 2.63 -2.45 -3.92
N ILE A 112 1.59 -2.26 -4.73
CA ILE A 112 1.11 -0.94 -5.14
C ILE A 112 0.40 -0.23 -3.99
N GLU A 113 -0.44 -0.94 -3.22
CA GLU A 113 -1.07 -0.39 -2.00
C GLU A 113 -0.02 0.08 -0.99
N GLY A 114 1.11 -0.63 -0.89
CA GLY A 114 2.26 -0.24 -0.08
C GLY A 114 2.92 1.09 -0.51
N LYS A 115 2.63 1.60 -1.69
CA LYS A 115 3.06 2.93 -2.16
C LYS A 115 2.03 4.04 -1.93
N GLY A 116 0.92 3.75 -1.25
CA GLY A 116 -0.12 4.73 -0.95
C GLY A 116 -1.15 4.92 -2.07
N ILE A 117 -1.22 3.99 -3.02
CA ILE A 117 -2.23 3.98 -4.08
C ILE A 117 -3.40 3.09 -3.64
N GLU A 118 -4.63 3.60 -3.74
CA GLU A 118 -5.83 2.81 -3.48
C GLU A 118 -6.10 1.88 -4.67
N ILE A 119 -6.20 0.57 -4.40
CA ILE A 119 -6.49 -0.42 -5.44
C ILE A 119 -7.93 -0.95 -5.30
N ILE A 120 -8.67 -0.87 -6.40
CA ILE A 120 -9.97 -1.53 -6.54
C ILE A 120 -9.76 -2.86 -7.25
N ASP A 121 -9.98 -3.94 -6.54
CA ASP A 121 -9.86 -5.30 -7.09
C ASP A 121 -11.16 -5.70 -7.79
N LEU A 122 -11.08 -5.89 -9.09
CA LEU A 122 -12.22 -6.33 -9.92
C LEU A 122 -12.41 -7.85 -9.90
N GLY A 123 -11.47 -8.60 -9.30
CA GLY A 123 -11.54 -10.06 -9.21
C GLY A 123 -10.83 -10.78 -10.34
N VAL A 124 -11.32 -11.96 -10.67
CA VAL A 124 -10.81 -12.82 -11.73
C VAL A 124 -11.87 -12.95 -12.83
N ASP A 125 -11.48 -13.45 -14.00
CA ASP A 125 -12.39 -13.62 -15.15
C ASP A 125 -13.13 -12.33 -15.53
N VAL A 126 -12.42 -11.19 -15.49
CA VAL A 126 -13.01 -9.84 -15.66
C VAL A 126 -13.10 -9.49 -17.14
N GLU A 127 -14.31 -9.09 -17.57
CA GLU A 127 -14.53 -8.63 -18.94
C GLU A 127 -13.78 -7.31 -19.21
N PRO A 128 -13.21 -7.12 -20.42
CA PRO A 128 -12.53 -5.86 -20.77
C PRO A 128 -13.39 -4.60 -20.55
N GLN A 129 -14.69 -4.71 -20.76
CA GLN A 129 -15.65 -3.60 -20.58
C GLN A 129 -15.74 -3.15 -19.11
N ASP A 130 -15.49 -4.03 -18.15
CA ASP A 130 -15.58 -3.69 -16.73
C ASP A 130 -14.39 -2.80 -16.31
N PHE A 131 -13.20 -3.03 -16.87
CA PHE A 131 -12.08 -2.10 -16.71
C PHE A 131 -12.38 -0.72 -17.31
N VAL A 132 -12.96 -0.69 -18.51
CA VAL A 132 -13.35 0.57 -19.18
C VAL A 132 -14.44 1.30 -18.38
N LYS A 133 -15.48 0.60 -17.93
CA LYS A 133 -16.54 1.19 -17.09
C LYS A 133 -16.00 1.80 -15.82
N TRP A 134 -15.05 1.13 -15.18
CA TRP A 134 -14.40 1.65 -13.98
C TRP A 134 -13.65 2.95 -14.29
N SER A 135 -12.83 2.97 -15.35
CA SER A 135 -12.07 4.14 -15.77
C SER A 135 -12.95 5.35 -16.13
N LEU A 136 -14.06 5.11 -16.80
CA LEU A 136 -14.98 6.18 -17.24
C LEU A 136 -15.81 6.79 -16.11
N ARG A 137 -16.06 6.05 -15.03
CA ARG A 137 -16.85 6.55 -13.89
C ARG A 137 -16.12 7.58 -13.04
N ARG A 138 -14.80 7.69 -13.19
CA ARG A 138 -13.95 8.56 -12.37
C ARG A 138 -13.16 9.53 -13.25
N LYS A 139 -13.73 10.68 -13.52
CA LYS A 139 -13.13 11.72 -14.38
C LYS A 139 -12.11 12.65 -13.66
N THR A 140 -11.62 12.33 -12.47
CA THR A 140 -10.74 13.23 -11.71
C THR A 140 -9.61 12.46 -11.04
N GLY A 141 -8.37 12.76 -11.41
CA GLY A 141 -7.15 12.26 -10.79
C GLY A 141 -6.38 11.25 -11.65
N ALA A 142 -5.15 10.95 -11.27
CA ALA A 142 -4.31 9.96 -11.93
C ALA A 142 -4.89 8.55 -11.71
N GLU A 143 -5.64 8.06 -12.67
CA GLU A 143 -6.26 6.72 -12.66
C GLU A 143 -5.49 5.80 -13.62
N MET A 144 -5.13 4.64 -13.14
CA MET A 144 -4.46 3.62 -13.93
C MET A 144 -5.24 2.30 -13.85
N ALA A 145 -5.55 1.72 -15.00
CA ALA A 145 -6.08 0.37 -15.07
C ALA A 145 -4.93 -0.61 -15.28
N LEU A 146 -4.79 -1.56 -14.37
CA LEU A 146 -3.81 -2.62 -14.44
C LEU A 146 -4.52 -3.92 -14.81
N THR A 147 -4.19 -4.46 -15.96
CA THR A 147 -4.64 -5.79 -16.37
C THR A 147 -3.58 -6.81 -15.98
N GLY A 148 -3.95 -7.78 -15.15
CA GLY A 148 -3.09 -8.91 -14.83
C GLY A 148 -2.87 -9.74 -16.10
N CYS A 149 -1.62 -9.96 -16.46
CA CYS A 149 -1.23 -11.00 -17.41
C CYS A 149 -0.74 -12.21 -16.63
N THR A 150 -1.14 -13.37 -17.08
CA THR A 150 -0.59 -14.66 -16.66
C THR A 150 0.85 -14.81 -17.08
#